data_a5b8ffce02726651b2a7715e9b64ef9c
#
_entry.id   a5b8ffce02726651b2a7715e9b64ef9c
#
_cell.length_a   1.000
_cell.length_b   1.000
_cell.length_c   1.000
_cell.angle_alpha   90.00
_cell.angle_beta   90.00
_cell.angle_gamma   90.00
#
_symmetry.space_group_name_H-M   'P 1'
#
loop_
_entity.id
_entity.type
_entity.pdbx_description
1 polymer ?
#
loop_
_entity_poly.entity_id
_entity_poly.type
_entity_poly.pdbx_seq_one_letter_code
_entity_poly.pdbx_strand_id
1 'polypeptide(L)'
;MALSVTSSLSSELKVPSIGAFQPTDRPYKNLTATINISSRRAASSVKPLRASAESRRSDSVSPIAATTIAAPKTEEGVKEEVRIVDEENFEELAKELQNASPLEIMDKALAKFGNDIAIAFSGAEDVALIEYAKLTGRPFRVFSLDTGRLNPETYRFFDEVEKHYDIHIEYMFPDSVEVQALVRNKGLFSFYEDGHQECCRVRKVRPLRRALKGLRAWITGQRKDQSPGTRSEVPVVQVDSVFEGLDGGIGSLVKWNPVANVEGKDVWNFLRTMNVPVNSMHSQGYISIGCEPCTRPVLPGQHEREGRWWWEDAKAKECGLHKGNLKQESSETQNGSAQANGEVADIFESQNLVNLSRAGIENLLKLEDRKDPWIVVLYAPWCQFCQAMEGSYVELADKLAGSGVKVGKFRADGDQKAFAKSELQLESFPTILLFPKHSSQPIKYPSEKRDVDSLLTFVKALR
;
A
#
# COMPACT_ATOMS: atom_id res chain seq x y z
N MET A 1 -44.82 -32.71 52.28
CA MET A 1 -43.95 -32.46 53.42
C MET A 1 -42.84 -31.55 52.94
N ALA A 2 -42.82 -30.39 53.47
CA ALA A 2 -41.82 -29.32 53.17
C ALA A 2 -40.53 -29.59 53.94
N LEU A 3 -39.39 -29.18 53.40
CA LEU A 3 -38.30 -28.63 54.15
C LEU A 3 -37.39 -27.84 53.20
N SER A 4 -37.45 -26.54 53.39
CA SER A 4 -36.54 -25.53 52.87
C SER A 4 -35.24 -25.52 53.70
N VAL A 5 -34.09 -25.35 53.08
CA VAL A 5 -32.91 -24.83 53.73
C VAL A 5 -32.25 -23.83 52.82
N THR A 6 -32.37 -22.57 53.22
CA THR A 6 -31.57 -21.42 52.74
C THR A 6 -30.24 -21.42 53.46
N SER A 7 -29.13 -21.23 52.79
CA SER A 7 -27.93 -20.65 53.38
C SER A 7 -27.21 -19.77 52.35
N SER A 8 -27.27 -18.49 52.62
CA SER A 8 -26.50 -17.42 52.02
C SER A 8 -25.05 -17.46 52.49
N LEU A 9 -24.11 -17.35 51.53
CA LEU A 9 -22.74 -16.95 51.81
C LEU A 9 -22.35 -15.87 50.78
N SER A 10 -22.45 -14.63 51.25
CA SER A 10 -21.89 -13.45 50.66
C SER A 10 -20.41 -13.37 51.06
N SER A 11 -19.49 -13.49 50.11
CA SER A 11 -18.09 -13.11 50.29
C SER A 11 -17.83 -11.80 49.51
N GLU A 12 -17.76 -10.72 50.29
CA GLU A 12 -17.32 -9.41 49.83
C GLU A 12 -15.83 -9.47 49.41
N LEU A 13 -15.55 -9.29 48.14
CA LEU A 13 -14.21 -8.96 47.67
C LEU A 13 -14.00 -7.44 47.74
N LYS A 14 -13.19 -7.02 48.72
CA LYS A 14 -12.70 -5.65 48.84
C LYS A 14 -11.80 -5.30 47.63
N VAL A 15 -12.24 -4.36 46.81
CA VAL A 15 -11.42 -3.70 45.82
C VAL A 15 -10.63 -2.57 46.49
N PRO A 16 -9.29 -2.47 46.37
CA PRO A 16 -8.55 -1.35 46.90
C PRO A 16 -8.83 -0.10 46.06
N SER A 17 -9.23 0.97 46.70
CA SER A 17 -9.43 2.31 46.14
C SER A 17 -8.09 2.88 45.65
N ILE A 18 -7.98 3.15 44.36
CA ILE A 18 -6.90 3.92 43.75
C ILE A 18 -7.15 5.38 44.09
N GLY A 19 -6.22 5.99 44.85
CA GLY A 19 -6.26 7.38 45.25
C GLY A 19 -6.29 8.34 44.06
N ALA A 20 -7.12 9.35 44.16
CA ALA A 20 -7.23 10.47 43.26
C ALA A 20 -5.90 11.23 43.17
N PHE A 21 -5.30 11.28 41.98
CA PHE A 21 -4.18 12.17 41.68
C PHE A 21 -4.72 13.58 41.52
N GLN A 22 -4.36 14.50 42.37
CA GLN A 22 -4.56 15.92 42.19
C GLN A 22 -3.46 16.49 41.27
N PRO A 23 -3.76 17.34 40.33
CA PRO A 23 -2.74 18.02 39.50
C PRO A 23 -2.07 19.11 40.35
N THR A 24 -0.76 19.00 40.54
CA THR A 24 0.05 20.09 41.10
C THR A 24 0.41 21.04 39.98
N ASP A 25 -0.14 22.24 40.04
CA ASP A 25 0.28 23.40 39.27
C ASP A 25 1.73 23.78 39.59
N ARG A 26 2.65 23.57 38.65
CA ARG A 26 3.94 24.25 38.63
C ARG A 26 4.03 25.11 37.38
N PRO A 27 4.32 26.39 37.52
CA PRO A 27 4.45 27.26 36.36
C PRO A 27 5.73 26.94 35.60
N TYR A 28 5.58 26.71 34.29
CA TYR A 28 6.70 26.64 33.34
C TYR A 28 7.41 27.99 33.30
N LYS A 29 8.65 28.04 33.77
CA LYS A 29 9.55 29.16 33.50
C LYS A 29 10.04 29.06 32.07
N ASN A 30 9.69 30.05 31.28
CA ASN A 30 10.25 30.28 29.93
C ASN A 30 11.75 30.51 30.05
N LEU A 31 12.54 29.54 29.57
CA LEU A 31 13.97 29.73 29.30
C LEU A 31 14.10 30.16 27.84
N THR A 32 14.07 31.48 27.63
CA THR A 32 14.55 32.10 26.40
C THR A 32 16.09 32.08 26.42
N ALA A 33 16.67 31.09 25.75
CA ALA A 33 18.12 31.09 25.50
C ALA A 33 18.41 32.06 24.35
N THR A 34 18.89 33.24 24.68
CA THR A 34 19.45 34.21 23.70
C THR A 34 20.80 33.67 23.26
N ILE A 35 20.91 33.19 22.04
CA ILE A 35 22.18 32.81 21.41
C ILE A 35 22.84 34.12 20.92
N ASN A 36 23.83 34.61 21.67
CA ASN A 36 24.72 35.65 21.19
C ASN A 36 25.72 35.07 20.20
N ILE A 37 25.53 35.34 18.92
CA ILE A 37 26.52 35.09 17.88
C ILE A 37 27.51 36.26 17.86
N SER A 38 28.61 36.12 18.58
CA SER A 38 29.75 37.00 18.41
C SER A 38 30.55 36.54 17.19
N SER A 39 30.53 37.35 16.14
CA SER A 39 31.35 37.21 14.95
C SER A 39 32.83 37.46 15.30
N ARG A 40 33.61 36.38 15.45
CA ARG A 40 35.08 36.48 15.32
C ARG A 40 35.49 35.97 13.95
N ARG A 41 35.80 36.94 13.05
CA ARG A 41 36.54 36.69 11.81
C ARG A 41 37.92 36.19 12.20
N ALA A 42 38.21 34.92 11.92
CA ALA A 42 39.57 34.42 11.80
C ALA A 42 39.83 34.22 10.31
N ALA A 43 40.64 35.05 9.74
CA ALA A 43 41.17 34.91 8.38
C ALA A 43 42.25 33.82 8.44
N SER A 44 41.98 32.64 7.88
CA SER A 44 43.00 31.65 7.54
C SER A 44 43.16 31.64 6.01
N SER A 45 44.31 32.15 5.59
CA SER A 45 44.81 32.13 4.21
C SER A 45 45.04 30.67 3.76
N VAL A 46 44.22 30.16 2.85
CA VAL A 46 44.55 28.95 2.12
C VAL A 46 45.33 29.30 0.90
N LYS A 47 46.62 28.94 0.88
CA LYS A 47 47.50 29.05 -0.31
C LYS A 47 47.07 27.99 -1.33
N PRO A 48 47.03 28.30 -2.63
CA PRO A 48 46.74 27.30 -3.65
C PRO A 48 47.97 26.42 -3.85
N LEU A 49 47.79 25.08 -3.82
CA LEU A 49 48.78 24.10 -4.23
C LEU A 49 48.96 24.20 -5.75
N ARG A 50 50.14 24.67 -6.15
CA ARG A 50 50.63 24.63 -7.52
C ARG A 50 51.02 23.16 -7.84
N ALA A 51 50.38 22.59 -8.82
CA ALA A 51 50.83 21.34 -9.46
C ALA A 51 52.13 21.64 -10.23
N SER A 52 53.22 21.09 -9.77
CA SER A 52 54.48 21.03 -10.51
C SER A 52 54.47 19.79 -11.41
N ALA A 53 54.43 20.04 -12.71
CA ALA A 53 54.70 19.02 -13.72
C ALA A 53 56.21 18.72 -13.72
N GLU A 54 56.59 17.55 -13.23
CA GLU A 54 57.90 16.97 -13.51
C GLU A 54 57.80 15.91 -14.60
N SER A 55 58.33 16.28 -15.73
CA SER A 55 58.76 15.45 -16.85
C SER A 55 59.72 14.36 -16.38
N ARG A 56 59.36 13.10 -16.48
CA ARG A 56 60.32 11.98 -16.49
C ARG A 56 60.26 11.26 -17.80
N ARG A 57 61.47 11.14 -18.34
CA ARG A 57 61.90 10.65 -19.63
C ARG A 57 61.39 9.23 -19.93
N SER A 58 61.12 9.04 -21.20
CA SER A 58 60.95 7.82 -21.94
C SER A 58 62.08 6.80 -21.69
N ASP A 59 61.73 5.62 -21.26
CA ASP A 59 62.54 4.43 -21.54
C ASP A 59 61.77 3.55 -22.54
N SER A 60 62.45 3.35 -23.63
CA SER A 60 62.08 2.57 -24.79
C SER A 60 61.90 1.10 -24.45
N VAL A 61 60.71 0.55 -24.61
CA VAL A 61 60.47 -0.88 -24.66
C VAL A 61 60.20 -1.24 -26.13
N SER A 62 61.10 -2.09 -26.66
CA SER A 62 61.09 -2.62 -28.03
C SER A 62 59.79 -3.42 -28.31
N PRO A 63 59.28 -3.42 -29.54
CA PRO A 63 58.08 -4.19 -29.90
C PRO A 63 58.43 -5.70 -29.98
N ILE A 64 57.69 -6.51 -29.23
CA ILE A 64 57.69 -7.97 -29.39
C ILE A 64 56.93 -8.30 -30.68
N ALA A 65 57.60 -9.06 -31.51
CA ALA A 65 57.16 -9.51 -32.81
C ALA A 65 55.78 -10.20 -32.78
N ALA A 66 54.89 -9.77 -33.65
CA ALA A 66 53.66 -10.46 -33.96
C ALA A 66 53.94 -11.81 -34.60
N THR A 67 53.73 -12.88 -33.89
CA THR A 67 53.69 -14.23 -34.45
C THR A 67 52.36 -14.44 -35.11
N THR A 68 52.34 -14.44 -36.45
CA THR A 68 51.19 -14.78 -37.26
C THR A 68 50.94 -16.28 -37.11
N ILE A 69 49.87 -16.64 -36.36
CA ILE A 69 49.39 -18.01 -36.33
C ILE A 69 48.36 -18.13 -37.47
N ALA A 70 48.67 -19.05 -38.40
CA ALA A 70 47.83 -19.40 -39.54
C ALA A 70 46.48 -19.93 -39.11
N ALA A 71 45.42 -19.55 -39.86
CA ALA A 71 44.06 -20.03 -39.69
C ALA A 71 44.01 -21.57 -39.89
N PRO A 72 43.38 -22.33 -39.00
CA PRO A 72 42.99 -23.69 -39.31
C PRO A 72 41.72 -23.68 -40.16
N LYS A 73 41.70 -24.58 -41.11
CA LYS A 73 40.67 -24.87 -42.05
C LYS A 73 39.36 -25.26 -41.38
N THR A 74 38.27 -24.80 -41.98
CA THR A 74 36.91 -25.31 -41.87
C THR A 74 36.82 -26.79 -41.50
N GLU A 75 36.31 -27.08 -40.35
CA GLU A 75 35.68 -28.35 -40.03
C GLU A 75 34.24 -28.07 -39.59
N GLU A 76 33.43 -28.95 -40.10
CA GLU A 76 31.98 -29.00 -40.09
C GLU A 76 31.32 -28.73 -38.73
N GLY A 77 30.19 -28.05 -38.85
CA GLY A 77 29.07 -27.84 -37.93
C GLY A 77 29.01 -28.73 -36.71
N VAL A 78 29.47 -28.20 -35.59
CA VAL A 78 28.87 -28.52 -34.30
C VAL A 78 27.73 -27.53 -34.16
N LYS A 79 26.54 -27.99 -34.43
CA LYS A 79 25.32 -27.33 -33.95
C LYS A 79 25.48 -27.30 -32.46
N GLU A 80 25.70 -26.10 -31.91
CA GLU A 80 25.42 -25.81 -30.52
C GLU A 80 23.94 -26.10 -30.35
N GLU A 81 23.62 -27.30 -29.84
CA GLU A 81 22.31 -27.60 -29.29
C GLU A 81 22.08 -26.55 -28.21
N VAL A 82 21.30 -25.52 -28.59
CA VAL A 82 20.57 -24.73 -27.61
C VAL A 82 19.88 -25.79 -26.76
N ARG A 83 20.38 -26.03 -25.56
CA ARG A 83 19.67 -26.78 -24.52
C ARG A 83 18.39 -25.98 -24.30
N ILE A 84 17.34 -26.36 -25.00
CA ILE A 84 15.98 -26.08 -24.63
C ILE A 84 15.90 -26.63 -23.22
N VAL A 85 15.89 -25.73 -22.25
CA VAL A 85 15.57 -26.08 -20.86
C VAL A 85 14.29 -26.88 -21.00
N ASP A 86 14.28 -28.14 -20.59
CA ASP A 86 13.10 -28.99 -20.58
C ASP A 86 11.94 -28.12 -20.13
N GLU A 87 10.92 -27.96 -21.00
CA GLU A 87 9.70 -27.22 -20.67
C GLU A 87 9.00 -28.02 -19.56
N GLU A 88 9.50 -27.85 -18.36
CA GLU A 88 8.87 -28.45 -17.19
C GLU A 88 7.47 -27.87 -17.10
N ASN A 89 6.51 -28.75 -17.17
CA ASN A 89 5.10 -28.36 -17.09
C ASN A 89 4.76 -27.94 -15.66
N PHE A 90 4.97 -26.65 -15.35
CA PHE A 90 4.65 -26.09 -14.03
C PHE A 90 3.17 -26.20 -13.67
N GLU A 91 2.28 -26.39 -14.64
CA GLU A 91 0.87 -26.64 -14.38
C GLU A 91 0.65 -28.06 -13.83
N GLU A 92 1.38 -29.06 -14.32
CA GLU A 92 1.35 -30.42 -13.77
C GLU A 92 1.99 -30.45 -12.38
N LEU A 93 3.11 -29.77 -12.20
CA LEU A 93 3.76 -29.62 -10.91
C LEU A 93 2.83 -28.93 -9.88
N ALA A 94 2.07 -27.93 -10.28
CA ALA A 94 1.08 -27.27 -9.41
C ALA A 94 -0.04 -28.22 -8.98
N LYS A 95 -0.48 -29.11 -9.88
CA LYS A 95 -1.48 -30.15 -9.56
C LYS A 95 -0.91 -31.21 -8.62
N GLU A 96 0.32 -31.66 -8.87
CA GLU A 96 1.02 -32.62 -8.00
C GLU A 96 1.13 -32.09 -6.57
N LEU A 97 1.51 -30.81 -6.43
CA LEU A 97 1.73 -30.15 -5.15
C LEU A 97 0.46 -29.56 -4.51
N GLN A 98 -0.70 -29.72 -5.12
CA GLN A 98 -1.96 -29.12 -4.64
C GLN A 98 -2.29 -29.47 -3.20
N ASN A 99 -1.95 -30.69 -2.76
CA ASN A 99 -2.20 -31.20 -1.41
C ASN A 99 -0.93 -31.38 -0.58
N ALA A 100 0.22 -30.94 -1.09
CA ALA A 100 1.49 -31.00 -0.37
C ALA A 100 1.50 -29.96 0.78
N SER A 101 2.23 -30.28 1.84
CA SER A 101 2.43 -29.35 2.95
C SER A 101 3.31 -28.15 2.53
N PRO A 102 3.18 -27.00 3.19
CA PRO A 102 4.06 -25.86 2.93
C PRO A 102 5.56 -26.19 3.03
N LEU A 103 5.92 -27.08 3.94
CA LEU A 103 7.30 -27.53 4.12
C LEU A 103 7.79 -28.34 2.92
N GLU A 104 6.99 -29.28 2.41
CA GLU A 104 7.34 -30.07 1.21
C GLU A 104 7.48 -29.19 -0.02
N ILE A 105 6.55 -28.23 -0.20
CA ILE A 105 6.61 -27.26 -1.31
C ILE A 105 7.87 -26.41 -1.20
N MET A 106 8.20 -25.93 -0.01
CA MET A 106 9.40 -25.14 0.25
C MET A 106 10.66 -25.94 -0.04
N ASP A 107 10.76 -27.18 0.44
CA ASP A 107 11.91 -28.05 0.21
C ASP A 107 12.12 -28.31 -1.30
N LYS A 108 11.05 -28.59 -2.03
CA LYS A 108 11.10 -28.82 -3.49
C LYS A 108 11.54 -27.56 -4.24
N ALA A 109 11.03 -26.37 -3.85
CA ALA A 109 11.42 -25.12 -4.46
C ALA A 109 12.90 -24.79 -4.25
N LEU A 110 13.38 -24.90 -3.01
CA LEU A 110 14.79 -24.62 -2.66
C LEU A 110 15.74 -25.66 -3.28
N ALA A 111 15.34 -26.95 -3.31
CA ALA A 111 16.13 -28.01 -3.95
C ALA A 111 16.31 -27.75 -5.44
N LYS A 112 15.27 -27.24 -6.12
CA LYS A 112 15.26 -27.03 -7.57
C LYS A 112 16.12 -25.86 -8.00
N PHE A 113 16.01 -24.73 -7.30
CA PHE A 113 16.58 -23.46 -7.75
C PHE A 113 17.84 -23.03 -6.97
N GLY A 114 18.11 -23.64 -5.81
CA GLY A 114 19.30 -23.33 -5.01
C GLY A 114 19.46 -21.84 -4.69
N ASN A 115 20.53 -21.22 -5.20
CA ASN A 115 20.82 -19.81 -4.99
C ASN A 115 20.04 -18.86 -5.95
N ASP A 116 19.36 -19.42 -6.94
CA ASP A 116 18.61 -18.64 -7.94
C ASP A 116 17.16 -18.40 -7.53
N ILE A 117 16.80 -18.73 -6.27
CA ILE A 117 15.49 -18.45 -5.68
C ILE A 117 15.62 -17.60 -4.42
N ALA A 118 14.66 -16.70 -4.18
CA ALA A 118 14.62 -15.92 -2.96
C ALA A 118 13.18 -15.73 -2.45
N ILE A 119 13.04 -15.58 -1.14
CA ILE A 119 11.78 -15.30 -0.45
C ILE A 119 11.56 -13.79 -0.46
N ALA A 120 10.42 -13.36 -0.97
CA ALA A 120 9.97 -11.98 -0.84
C ALA A 120 9.37 -11.78 0.55
N PHE A 121 9.96 -10.89 1.35
CA PHE A 121 9.62 -10.69 2.75
C PHE A 121 9.00 -9.32 3.01
N SER A 122 7.84 -9.29 3.66
CA SER A 122 7.17 -8.05 4.06
C SER A 122 6.26 -8.17 5.30
N GLY A 123 5.80 -9.38 5.66
CA GLY A 123 4.78 -9.57 6.68
C GLY A 123 4.78 -10.96 7.34
N ALA A 124 3.70 -11.27 8.02
CA ALA A 124 3.57 -12.47 8.85
C ALA A 124 3.67 -13.76 8.04
N GLU A 125 3.00 -13.84 6.89
CA GLU A 125 3.07 -15.01 6.01
C GLU A 125 4.50 -15.28 5.56
N ASP A 126 5.26 -14.22 5.31
CA ASP A 126 6.62 -14.33 4.80
C ASP A 126 7.58 -14.79 5.89
N VAL A 127 7.33 -14.46 7.19
CA VAL A 127 8.06 -15.07 8.30
C VAL A 127 7.79 -16.56 8.39
N ALA A 128 6.54 -16.98 8.19
CA ALA A 128 6.24 -18.41 8.13
C ALA A 128 7.00 -19.12 7.01
N LEU A 129 7.19 -18.45 5.85
CA LEU A 129 8.01 -18.99 4.76
C LEU A 129 9.49 -19.08 5.15
N ILE A 130 10.04 -18.08 5.85
CA ILE A 130 11.42 -18.12 6.36
C ILE A 130 11.59 -19.29 7.34
N GLU A 131 10.62 -19.50 8.24
CA GLU A 131 10.64 -20.62 9.17
C GLU A 131 10.59 -21.97 8.43
N TYR A 132 9.70 -22.14 7.44
CA TYR A 132 9.69 -23.34 6.61
C TYR A 132 11.03 -23.54 5.89
N ALA A 133 11.62 -22.48 5.33
CA ALA A 133 12.93 -22.59 4.67
C ALA A 133 14.02 -23.02 5.64
N LYS A 134 14.04 -22.47 6.87
CA LYS A 134 14.97 -22.89 7.94
C LYS A 134 14.81 -24.36 8.29
N LEU A 135 13.55 -24.82 8.39
CA LEU A 135 13.23 -26.23 8.72
C LEU A 135 13.69 -27.22 7.63
N THR A 136 13.80 -26.79 6.36
CA THR A 136 14.36 -27.65 5.30
C THR A 136 15.86 -27.93 5.47
N GLY A 137 16.57 -27.10 6.22
CA GLY A 137 18.02 -27.14 6.34
C GLY A 137 18.79 -26.73 5.08
N ARG A 138 18.09 -26.25 4.04
CA ARG A 138 18.72 -25.78 2.79
C ARG A 138 19.12 -24.32 2.89
N PRO A 139 20.13 -23.87 2.13
CA PRO A 139 20.43 -22.45 1.99
C PRO A 139 19.27 -21.74 1.29
N PHE A 140 18.96 -20.52 1.74
CA PHE A 140 17.91 -19.69 1.15
C PHE A 140 18.31 -18.21 1.22
N ARG A 141 17.73 -17.42 0.33
CA ARG A 141 17.88 -15.97 0.27
C ARG A 141 16.56 -15.30 0.60
N VAL A 142 16.66 -14.11 1.19
CA VAL A 142 15.48 -13.27 1.53
C VAL A 142 15.71 -11.87 1.02
N PHE A 143 14.71 -11.28 0.37
CA PHE A 143 14.76 -9.86 0.01
C PHE A 143 13.49 -9.14 0.47
N SER A 144 13.60 -7.84 0.72
CA SER A 144 12.47 -6.99 1.10
C SER A 144 12.48 -5.68 0.33
N LEU A 145 11.30 -5.09 0.14
CA LEU A 145 11.13 -3.81 -0.52
C LEU A 145 11.00 -2.70 0.52
N ASP A 146 12.05 -1.93 0.75
CA ASP A 146 11.92 -0.69 1.50
C ASP A 146 11.43 0.43 0.58
N THR A 147 10.21 0.83 0.77
CA THR A 147 9.55 1.87 -0.03
C THR A 147 9.93 3.30 0.35
N GLY A 148 10.72 3.47 1.44
CA GLY A 148 10.98 4.74 2.09
C GLY A 148 9.76 5.33 2.78
N ARG A 149 8.71 4.50 3.05
CA ARG A 149 7.46 4.89 3.72
C ARG A 149 6.90 3.77 4.60
N LEU A 150 7.76 2.94 5.15
CA LEU A 150 7.34 1.89 6.08
C LEU A 150 7.16 2.47 7.49
N ASN A 151 6.36 1.80 8.31
CA ASN A 151 6.22 2.15 9.71
C ASN A 151 7.52 1.86 10.48
N PRO A 152 7.86 2.61 11.54
CA PRO A 152 9.01 2.31 12.40
C PRO A 152 8.99 0.89 12.97
N GLU A 153 7.80 0.36 13.28
CA GLU A 153 7.58 -1.01 13.75
C GLU A 153 8.01 -2.05 12.72
N THR A 154 7.83 -1.75 11.43
CA THR A 154 8.25 -2.64 10.35
C THR A 154 9.78 -2.73 10.24
N TYR A 155 10.50 -1.62 10.44
CA TYR A 155 11.97 -1.65 10.47
C TYR A 155 12.51 -2.42 11.67
N ARG A 156 11.90 -2.25 12.86
CA ARG A 156 12.26 -3.06 14.04
C ARG A 156 12.01 -4.54 13.81
N PHE A 157 10.89 -4.85 13.20
CA PHE A 157 10.53 -6.22 12.86
C PHE A 157 11.53 -6.85 11.87
N PHE A 158 12.03 -6.12 10.89
CA PHE A 158 13.06 -6.59 9.97
C PHE A 158 14.34 -6.94 10.74
N ASP A 159 14.79 -6.05 11.62
CA ASP A 159 15.97 -6.25 12.47
C ASP A 159 15.80 -7.45 13.44
N GLU A 160 14.60 -7.63 14.00
CA GLU A 160 14.26 -8.79 14.84
C GLU A 160 14.31 -10.11 14.05
N VAL A 161 13.81 -10.13 12.82
CA VAL A 161 13.84 -11.31 11.93
C VAL A 161 15.27 -11.67 11.55
N GLU A 162 16.08 -10.69 11.13
CA GLU A 162 17.51 -10.95 10.83
C GLU A 162 18.24 -11.57 12.00
N LYS A 163 18.04 -11.02 13.21
CA LYS A 163 18.68 -11.54 14.44
C LYS A 163 18.18 -12.93 14.83
N HIS A 164 16.87 -13.17 14.69
CA HIS A 164 16.25 -14.44 15.10
C HIS A 164 16.72 -15.61 14.23
N TYR A 165 16.86 -15.37 12.92
CA TYR A 165 17.23 -16.41 11.97
C TYR A 165 18.74 -16.42 11.62
N ASP A 166 19.50 -15.43 12.08
CA ASP A 166 20.92 -15.20 11.72
C ASP A 166 21.08 -15.13 10.18
N ILE A 167 20.27 -14.28 9.55
CA ILE A 167 20.25 -14.06 8.10
C ILE A 167 20.45 -12.58 7.77
N HIS A 168 20.81 -12.31 6.51
CA HIS A 168 20.79 -10.96 5.96
C HIS A 168 19.67 -10.83 4.94
N ILE A 169 18.83 -9.80 5.09
CA ILE A 169 17.78 -9.46 4.15
C ILE A 169 18.36 -8.51 3.09
N GLU A 170 18.16 -8.84 1.83
CA GLU A 170 18.53 -7.97 0.70
C GLU A 170 17.50 -6.86 0.56
N TYR A 171 17.80 -5.64 1.03
CA TYR A 171 16.86 -4.52 0.95
C TYR A 171 16.91 -3.83 -0.41
N MET A 172 15.75 -3.73 -1.06
CA MET A 172 15.57 -3.11 -2.36
C MET A 172 14.89 -1.74 -2.20
N PHE A 173 15.65 -0.68 -2.45
CA PHE A 173 15.18 0.71 -2.34
C PHE A 173 14.65 1.24 -3.69
N PRO A 174 13.71 2.18 -3.70
CA PRO A 174 13.33 2.91 -4.89
C PRO A 174 14.49 3.82 -5.35
N ASP A 175 14.57 4.05 -6.66
CA ASP A 175 15.54 4.99 -7.21
C ASP A 175 15.21 6.42 -6.79
N SER A 176 16.23 7.15 -6.30
CA SER A 176 16.05 8.49 -5.75
C SER A 176 15.60 9.52 -6.80
N VAL A 177 16.08 9.41 -8.03
CA VAL A 177 15.72 10.32 -9.13
C VAL A 177 14.26 10.10 -9.52
N GLU A 178 13.83 8.83 -9.61
CA GLU A 178 12.45 8.48 -9.90
C GLU A 178 11.49 8.95 -8.81
N VAL A 179 11.89 8.82 -7.53
CA VAL A 179 11.10 9.33 -6.40
C VAL A 179 11.01 10.85 -6.44
N GLN A 180 12.11 11.56 -6.71
CA GLN A 180 12.08 13.01 -6.87
C GLN A 180 11.17 13.44 -8.02
N ALA A 181 11.25 12.77 -9.17
CA ALA A 181 10.40 13.07 -10.31
C ALA A 181 8.91 12.88 -9.97
N LEU A 182 8.56 11.77 -9.31
CA LEU A 182 7.20 11.51 -8.83
C LEU A 182 6.71 12.63 -7.90
N VAL A 183 7.51 13.00 -6.90
CA VAL A 183 7.14 14.01 -5.90
C VAL A 183 7.02 15.40 -6.52
N ARG A 184 7.92 15.77 -7.43
CA ARG A 184 7.87 17.08 -8.12
C ARG A 184 6.65 17.19 -9.04
N ASN A 185 6.30 16.13 -9.75
CA ASN A 185 5.22 16.16 -10.73
C ASN A 185 3.84 15.99 -10.09
N LYS A 186 3.73 15.22 -9.00
CA LYS A 186 2.44 14.80 -8.44
C LYS A 186 2.27 15.12 -6.95
N GLY A 187 3.31 15.57 -6.27
CA GLY A 187 3.29 15.81 -4.82
C GLY A 187 3.55 14.57 -3.97
N LEU A 188 3.69 14.80 -2.66
CA LEU A 188 4.03 13.77 -1.68
C LEU A 188 2.91 12.76 -1.44
N PHE A 189 1.66 13.19 -1.58
CA PHE A 189 0.45 12.42 -1.23
C PHE A 189 -0.49 12.17 -2.40
N SER A 190 0.01 12.29 -3.64
CA SER A 190 -0.76 12.08 -4.88
C SER A 190 -1.50 10.74 -4.95
N PHE A 191 -1.06 9.73 -4.20
CA PHE A 191 -1.71 8.43 -4.14
C PHE A 191 -3.10 8.46 -3.48
N TYR A 192 -3.44 9.50 -2.71
CA TYR A 192 -4.80 9.72 -2.22
C TYR A 192 -5.72 10.31 -3.29
N GLU A 193 -5.17 11.08 -4.24
CA GLU A 193 -5.93 11.79 -5.25
C GLU A 193 -6.04 10.99 -6.56
N ASP A 194 -4.90 10.50 -7.04
CA ASP A 194 -4.76 9.83 -8.34
C ASP A 194 -4.76 8.29 -8.24
N GLY A 195 -4.99 7.76 -7.03
CA GLY A 195 -4.81 6.35 -6.73
C GLY A 195 -3.34 5.96 -6.50
N HIS A 196 -3.16 4.80 -5.86
CA HIS A 196 -1.84 4.36 -5.40
C HIS A 196 -0.92 3.84 -6.52
N GLN A 197 -1.43 3.61 -7.73
CA GLN A 197 -0.75 2.85 -8.80
C GLN A 197 0.62 3.43 -9.17
N GLU A 198 0.70 4.73 -9.42
CA GLU A 198 1.94 5.39 -9.82
C GLU A 198 2.97 5.41 -8.69
N CYS A 199 2.55 5.70 -7.46
CA CYS A 199 3.41 5.63 -6.30
C CYS A 199 3.97 4.22 -6.09
N CYS A 200 3.11 3.19 -6.18
CA CYS A 200 3.54 1.79 -6.08
C CYS A 200 4.43 1.37 -7.25
N ARG A 201 4.20 1.86 -8.47
CA ARG A 201 5.04 1.59 -9.63
C ARG A 201 6.48 2.03 -9.35
N VAL A 202 6.68 3.24 -8.85
CA VAL A 202 8.01 3.80 -8.56
C VAL A 202 8.63 3.15 -7.32
N ARG A 203 7.87 3.02 -6.22
CA ARG A 203 8.42 2.64 -4.91
C ARG A 203 8.45 1.14 -4.64
N LYS A 204 7.72 0.33 -5.42
CA LYS A 204 7.61 -1.13 -5.22
C LYS A 204 7.90 -1.93 -6.47
N VAL A 205 7.16 -1.69 -7.58
CA VAL A 205 7.23 -2.53 -8.78
C VAL A 205 8.60 -2.45 -9.43
N ARG A 206 9.19 -1.25 -9.58
CA ARG A 206 10.53 -1.08 -10.14
C ARG A 206 11.64 -1.68 -9.26
N PRO A 207 11.68 -1.47 -7.94
CA PRO A 207 12.60 -2.20 -7.06
C PRO A 207 12.43 -3.71 -7.14
N LEU A 208 11.19 -4.23 -7.16
CA LEU A 208 10.94 -5.66 -7.33
C LEU A 208 11.52 -6.19 -8.65
N ARG A 209 11.31 -5.50 -9.76
CA ARG A 209 11.90 -5.90 -11.05
C ARG A 209 13.42 -6.01 -10.99
N ARG A 210 14.09 -5.12 -10.24
CA ARG A 210 15.55 -5.21 -10.07
C ARG A 210 15.95 -6.43 -9.24
N ALA A 211 15.22 -6.76 -8.18
CA ALA A 211 15.45 -7.95 -7.38
C ALA A 211 15.29 -9.23 -8.22
N LEU A 212 14.21 -9.32 -8.97
CA LEU A 212 13.84 -10.54 -9.72
C LEU A 212 14.74 -10.82 -10.92
N LYS A 213 15.38 -9.81 -11.51
CA LYS A 213 16.34 -10.01 -12.62
C LYS A 213 17.54 -10.87 -12.28
N GLY A 214 17.88 -11.03 -11.00
CA GLY A 214 18.95 -11.91 -10.53
C GLY A 214 18.47 -13.31 -10.10
N LEU A 215 17.20 -13.68 -10.38
CA LEU A 215 16.57 -14.91 -9.90
C LEU A 215 15.92 -15.67 -11.05
N ARG A 216 15.86 -16.99 -10.93
CA ARG A 216 15.01 -17.87 -11.76
C ARG A 216 13.66 -18.15 -11.12
N ALA A 217 13.58 -18.02 -9.80
CA ALA A 217 12.34 -18.20 -9.07
C ALA A 217 12.25 -17.26 -7.86
N TRP A 218 11.04 -17.06 -7.38
CA TRP A 218 10.77 -16.34 -6.14
C TRP A 218 9.61 -16.95 -5.36
N ILE A 219 9.63 -16.77 -4.05
CA ILE A 219 8.64 -17.34 -3.13
C ILE A 219 7.84 -16.21 -2.51
N THR A 220 6.52 -16.36 -2.44
CA THR A 220 5.61 -15.35 -1.87
C THR A 220 4.64 -15.95 -0.87
N GLY A 221 4.24 -15.14 0.13
CA GLY A 221 3.25 -15.48 1.14
C GLY A 221 1.80 -15.29 0.69
N GLN A 222 1.50 -15.49 -0.60
CA GLN A 222 0.13 -15.36 -1.08
C GLN A 222 -0.72 -16.54 -0.65
N ARG A 223 -1.94 -16.25 -0.17
CA ARG A 223 -2.96 -17.23 0.22
C ARG A 223 -4.26 -16.96 -0.53
N LYS A 224 -5.02 -18.00 -0.83
CA LYS A 224 -6.33 -17.90 -1.53
C LYS A 224 -7.37 -17.12 -0.73
N ASP A 225 -7.36 -17.27 0.59
CA ASP A 225 -8.31 -16.59 1.50
C ASP A 225 -7.99 -15.13 1.78
N GLN A 226 -6.80 -14.63 1.42
CA GLN A 226 -6.41 -13.24 1.65
C GLN A 226 -7.25 -12.22 0.89
N SER A 227 -7.73 -12.56 -0.30
CA SER A 227 -8.51 -11.67 -1.15
C SER A 227 -9.37 -12.47 -2.12
N PRO A 228 -10.66 -12.68 -1.83
CA PRO A 228 -11.55 -13.48 -2.67
C PRO A 228 -11.64 -12.99 -4.12
N GLY A 229 -11.47 -11.68 -4.35
CA GLY A 229 -11.55 -11.09 -5.68
C GLY A 229 -10.28 -11.20 -6.53
N THR A 230 -9.10 -11.34 -5.90
CA THR A 230 -7.82 -11.25 -6.63
C THR A 230 -6.87 -12.43 -6.39
N ARG A 231 -7.15 -13.29 -5.39
CA ARG A 231 -6.25 -14.37 -4.99
C ARG A 231 -6.90 -15.76 -4.87
N SER A 232 -8.21 -15.87 -5.07
CA SER A 232 -8.93 -17.17 -4.93
C SER A 232 -8.36 -18.29 -5.78
N GLU A 233 -7.73 -17.98 -6.90
CA GLU A 233 -7.20 -18.94 -7.88
C GLU A 233 -5.66 -19.03 -7.87
N VAL A 234 -4.98 -18.49 -6.82
CA VAL A 234 -3.51 -18.53 -6.76
C VAL A 234 -3.02 -19.99 -6.69
N PRO A 235 -2.24 -20.47 -7.66
CA PRO A 235 -1.67 -21.81 -7.61
C PRO A 235 -0.46 -21.87 -6.70
N VAL A 236 -0.08 -23.08 -6.29
CA VAL A 236 1.11 -23.34 -5.47
C VAL A 236 2.40 -22.96 -6.20
N VAL A 237 2.46 -23.20 -7.50
CA VAL A 237 3.55 -22.82 -8.39
C VAL A 237 3.01 -22.40 -9.74
N GLN A 238 3.62 -21.39 -10.35
CA GLN A 238 3.26 -20.88 -11.68
C GLN A 238 4.43 -20.17 -12.35
N VAL A 239 4.41 -20.11 -13.67
CA VAL A 239 5.25 -19.19 -14.42
C VAL A 239 4.76 -17.76 -14.17
N ASP A 240 5.67 -16.84 -13.86
CA ASP A 240 5.32 -15.42 -13.66
C ASP A 240 5.12 -14.74 -15.03
N SER A 241 3.89 -14.29 -15.29
CA SER A 241 3.52 -13.65 -16.57
C SER A 241 3.81 -12.14 -16.61
N VAL A 242 4.31 -11.57 -15.51
CA VAL A 242 4.47 -10.09 -15.37
C VAL A 242 5.94 -9.70 -15.26
N PHE A 243 6.75 -10.54 -14.62
CA PHE A 243 8.14 -10.26 -14.35
C PHE A 243 9.07 -11.20 -15.09
N GLU A 244 10.25 -10.68 -15.39
CA GLU A 244 11.35 -11.39 -16.03
C GLU A 244 12.36 -11.82 -14.98
N GLY A 245 12.90 -13.01 -15.11
CA GLY A 245 13.98 -13.54 -14.29
C GLY A 245 15.35 -13.36 -14.90
N LEU A 246 16.33 -14.14 -14.38
CA LEU A 246 17.74 -14.12 -14.77
C LEU A 246 17.95 -14.40 -16.25
N ASP A 247 17.20 -15.33 -16.81
CA ASP A 247 17.35 -15.76 -18.20
C ASP A 247 16.72 -14.77 -19.21
N GLY A 248 16.03 -13.73 -18.71
CA GLY A 248 15.40 -12.68 -19.50
C GLY A 248 14.13 -13.13 -20.24
N GLY A 249 13.26 -12.16 -20.56
CA GLY A 249 11.99 -12.42 -21.25
C GLY A 249 10.86 -12.87 -20.30
N ILE A 250 9.63 -12.67 -20.80
CA ILE A 250 8.43 -13.13 -20.09
C ILE A 250 8.41 -14.66 -20.10
N GLY A 251 8.14 -15.26 -18.91
CA GLY A 251 8.15 -16.72 -18.75
C GLY A 251 9.46 -17.29 -18.21
N SER A 252 10.52 -16.47 -18.06
CA SER A 252 11.80 -16.89 -17.50
C SER A 252 11.82 -16.97 -15.95
N LEU A 253 10.75 -16.57 -15.29
CA LEU A 253 10.64 -16.52 -13.84
C LEU A 253 9.54 -17.42 -13.33
N VAL A 254 9.82 -18.22 -12.28
CA VAL A 254 8.85 -19.09 -11.64
C VAL A 254 8.47 -18.54 -10.28
N LYS A 255 7.18 -18.51 -9.98
CA LYS A 255 6.64 -18.03 -8.72
C LYS A 255 6.08 -19.17 -7.91
N TRP A 256 6.51 -19.29 -6.66
CA TRP A 256 6.09 -20.29 -5.70
C TRP A 256 5.27 -19.64 -4.58
N ASN A 257 4.16 -20.28 -4.22
CA ASN A 257 3.27 -19.84 -3.16
C ASN A 257 3.00 -21.00 -2.18
N PRO A 258 3.96 -21.36 -1.31
CA PRO A 258 3.85 -22.54 -0.46
C PRO A 258 2.64 -22.54 0.47
N VAL A 259 2.19 -21.37 0.87
CA VAL A 259 1.03 -21.19 1.76
C VAL A 259 -0.29 -20.89 1.02
N ALA A 260 -0.33 -21.06 -0.33
CA ALA A 260 -1.51 -20.74 -1.13
C ALA A 260 -2.81 -21.38 -0.63
N ASN A 261 -2.74 -22.63 -0.14
CA ASN A 261 -3.86 -23.42 0.35
C ASN A 261 -4.01 -23.41 1.88
N VAL A 262 -3.24 -22.58 2.61
CA VAL A 262 -3.28 -22.48 4.07
C VAL A 262 -4.20 -21.34 4.47
N GLU A 263 -5.09 -21.58 5.44
CA GLU A 263 -5.94 -20.51 5.98
C GLU A 263 -5.13 -19.56 6.90
N GLY A 264 -5.51 -18.30 6.93
CA GLY A 264 -4.83 -17.28 7.75
C GLY A 264 -4.72 -17.66 9.22
N LYS A 265 -5.77 -18.28 9.79
CA LYS A 265 -5.76 -18.77 11.19
C LYS A 265 -4.66 -19.81 11.44
N ASP A 266 -4.37 -20.67 10.46
CA ASP A 266 -3.38 -21.74 10.59
C ASP A 266 -1.96 -21.18 10.44
N VAL A 267 -1.75 -20.19 9.58
CA VAL A 267 -0.49 -19.41 9.54
C VAL A 267 -0.23 -18.79 10.92
N TRP A 268 -1.21 -18.13 11.53
CA TRP A 268 -1.05 -17.52 12.86
C TRP A 268 -0.83 -18.55 13.97
N ASN A 269 -1.46 -19.75 13.89
CA ASN A 269 -1.22 -20.84 14.81
C ASN A 269 0.22 -21.34 14.68
N PHE A 270 0.71 -21.51 13.45
CA PHE A 270 2.10 -21.89 13.18
C PHE A 270 3.10 -20.89 13.74
N LEU A 271 2.94 -19.58 13.46
CA LEU A 271 3.81 -18.52 13.96
C LEU A 271 3.88 -18.51 15.50
N ARG A 272 2.74 -18.67 16.18
CA ARG A 272 2.71 -18.74 17.64
C ARG A 272 3.38 -20.00 18.18
N THR A 273 3.14 -21.15 17.55
CA THR A 273 3.72 -22.42 17.96
C THR A 273 5.23 -22.43 17.81
N MET A 274 5.74 -21.83 16.74
CA MET A 274 7.17 -21.73 16.49
C MET A 274 7.84 -20.57 17.25
N ASN A 275 7.05 -19.74 17.94
CA ASN A 275 7.51 -18.57 18.69
C ASN A 275 8.41 -17.64 17.88
N VAL A 276 8.03 -17.35 16.64
CA VAL A 276 8.79 -16.51 15.72
C VAL A 276 8.42 -15.03 15.85
N PRO A 277 9.30 -14.10 15.47
CA PRO A 277 9.00 -12.67 15.48
C PRO A 277 7.82 -12.32 14.59
N VAL A 278 6.96 -11.42 15.06
CA VAL A 278 5.86 -10.83 14.28
C VAL A 278 5.81 -9.32 14.50
N ASN A 279 5.37 -8.58 13.49
CA ASN A 279 5.28 -7.13 13.59
C ASN A 279 4.33 -6.71 14.73
N SER A 280 4.80 -5.86 15.64
CA SER A 280 4.05 -5.43 16.81
C SER A 280 2.74 -4.69 16.48
N MET A 281 2.59 -4.16 15.28
CA MET A 281 1.35 -3.53 14.81
C MET A 281 0.18 -4.51 14.73
N HIS A 282 0.43 -5.82 14.59
CA HIS A 282 -0.64 -6.81 14.59
C HIS A 282 -1.46 -6.80 15.89
N SER A 283 -0.81 -6.53 17.04
CA SER A 283 -1.50 -6.36 18.33
C SER A 283 -2.41 -5.13 18.40
N GLN A 284 -2.25 -4.19 17.45
CA GLN A 284 -3.04 -2.96 17.34
C GLN A 284 -4.15 -3.07 16.28
N GLY A 285 -4.43 -4.27 15.77
CA GLY A 285 -5.48 -4.53 14.77
C GLY A 285 -5.05 -4.37 13.33
N TYR A 286 -3.76 -4.19 13.04
CA TYR A 286 -3.26 -4.20 11.67
C TYR A 286 -3.06 -5.64 11.20
N ILE A 287 -3.95 -6.17 10.39
CA ILE A 287 -3.84 -7.54 9.86
C ILE A 287 -2.92 -7.57 8.65
N SER A 288 -3.10 -6.68 7.68
CA SER A 288 -2.24 -6.55 6.51
C SER A 288 -1.45 -5.24 6.57
N ILE A 289 -0.13 -5.32 6.64
CA ILE A 289 0.75 -4.17 6.83
C ILE A 289 1.48 -3.83 5.51
N GLY A 290 1.65 -2.54 5.24
CA GLY A 290 2.42 -2.03 4.11
C GLY A 290 2.99 -0.64 4.41
N CYS A 291 3.02 0.26 3.40
CA CYS A 291 3.42 1.64 3.65
C CYS A 291 2.52 2.29 4.69
N GLU A 292 3.09 3.07 5.60
CA GLU A 292 2.38 3.77 6.67
C GLU A 292 1.15 4.54 6.16
N PRO A 293 1.25 5.43 5.15
CA PRO A 293 0.10 6.20 4.70
C PRO A 293 -0.96 5.36 3.95
N CYS A 294 -0.64 4.10 3.60
CA CYS A 294 -1.53 3.21 2.85
C CYS A 294 -2.12 2.08 3.70
N THR A 295 -1.97 2.16 5.02
CA THR A 295 -2.36 1.07 5.93
C THR A 295 -3.07 1.65 7.15
N ARG A 296 -4.18 1.03 7.53
CA ARG A 296 -4.88 1.28 8.79
C ARG A 296 -5.28 -0.03 9.46
N PRO A 297 -5.60 -0.06 10.76
CA PRO A 297 -6.17 -1.24 11.39
C PRO A 297 -7.53 -1.57 10.77
N VAL A 298 -7.89 -2.84 10.79
CA VAL A 298 -9.21 -3.31 10.35
C VAL A 298 -10.17 -3.39 11.54
N LEU A 299 -11.44 -3.08 11.27
CA LEU A 299 -12.50 -3.20 12.27
C LEU A 299 -12.97 -4.67 12.38
N PRO A 300 -13.56 -5.07 13.51
CA PRO A 300 -14.17 -6.38 13.65
C PRO A 300 -15.18 -6.65 12.53
N GLY A 301 -15.04 -7.80 11.87
CA GLY A 301 -15.89 -8.18 10.74
C GLY A 301 -15.43 -7.72 9.36
N GLN A 302 -14.43 -6.85 9.29
CA GLN A 302 -13.80 -6.48 8.03
C GLN A 302 -12.83 -7.56 7.54
N HIS A 303 -12.69 -7.65 6.20
CA HIS A 303 -11.69 -8.52 5.59
C HIS A 303 -10.27 -7.99 5.86
N GLU A 304 -9.28 -8.89 5.97
CA GLU A 304 -7.89 -8.55 6.36
C GLU A 304 -7.22 -7.46 5.50
N ARG A 305 -7.59 -7.36 4.23
CA ARG A 305 -7.03 -6.35 3.30
C ARG A 305 -7.85 -5.06 3.20
N GLU A 306 -8.95 -4.93 3.90
CA GLU A 306 -9.73 -3.68 3.88
C GLU A 306 -8.98 -2.49 4.50
N GLY A 307 -8.03 -2.75 5.38
CA GLY A 307 -7.11 -1.76 5.89
C GLY A 307 -6.09 -1.21 4.86
N ARG A 308 -5.97 -1.82 3.66
CA ARG A 308 -5.02 -1.41 2.62
C ARG A 308 -5.72 -0.53 1.59
N TRP A 309 -5.08 0.61 1.22
CA TRP A 309 -5.66 1.57 0.26
C TRP A 309 -7.15 1.76 0.53
N TRP A 310 -7.47 2.02 1.77
CA TRP A 310 -8.83 2.07 2.31
C TRP A 310 -9.71 3.15 1.65
N TRP A 311 -9.11 4.07 0.89
CA TRP A 311 -9.80 5.10 0.08
C TRP A 311 -10.13 4.63 -1.35
N GLU A 312 -9.73 3.42 -1.74
CA GLU A 312 -9.97 2.88 -3.09
C GLU A 312 -11.00 1.75 -3.07
N ASP A 313 -11.60 1.50 -4.23
CA ASP A 313 -12.51 0.38 -4.43
C ASP A 313 -11.82 -0.96 -4.11
N ALA A 314 -12.58 -1.91 -3.56
CA ALA A 314 -12.08 -3.23 -3.20
C ALA A 314 -11.44 -3.98 -4.38
N LYS A 315 -11.93 -3.78 -5.61
CA LYS A 315 -11.39 -4.38 -6.84
C LYS A 315 -10.04 -3.78 -7.27
N ALA A 316 -9.72 -2.56 -6.82
CA ALA A 316 -8.48 -1.86 -7.17
C ALA A 316 -7.32 -2.10 -6.17
N LYS A 317 -7.56 -2.84 -5.08
CA LYS A 317 -6.63 -3.00 -3.95
C LYS A 317 -5.47 -3.96 -4.19
N GLU A 318 -4.82 -3.88 -5.37
CA GLU A 318 -3.57 -4.60 -5.66
C GLU A 318 -2.49 -3.65 -6.20
N CYS A 319 -1.30 -3.70 -5.60
CA CYS A 319 -0.22 -2.75 -5.88
C CYS A 319 0.57 -3.03 -7.17
N GLY A 320 0.12 -3.94 -8.00
CA GLY A 320 0.81 -4.34 -9.23
C GLY A 320 1.94 -5.34 -9.04
N LEU A 321 2.27 -5.74 -7.80
CA LEU A 321 3.25 -6.82 -7.54
C LEU A 321 2.71 -8.20 -7.95
N HIS A 322 1.39 -8.35 -8.00
CA HIS A 322 0.72 -9.62 -8.26
C HIS A 322 -0.36 -9.53 -9.35
N LYS A 323 -0.19 -8.61 -10.31
CA LYS A 323 -1.14 -8.44 -11.43
C LYS A 323 -1.34 -9.70 -12.29
N GLY A 324 -0.36 -10.59 -12.31
CA GLY A 324 -0.49 -11.87 -13.03
C GLY A 324 -1.57 -12.81 -12.51
N ASN A 325 -2.12 -12.55 -11.31
CA ASN A 325 -3.24 -13.33 -10.77
C ASN A 325 -4.62 -12.85 -11.26
N LEU A 326 -4.68 -11.66 -11.88
CA LEU A 326 -5.90 -11.18 -12.52
C LEU A 326 -6.05 -11.93 -13.85
N LYS A 327 -7.16 -12.67 -14.05
CA LYS A 327 -7.47 -13.27 -15.33
C LYS A 327 -7.41 -12.17 -16.38
N GLN A 328 -6.53 -12.31 -17.39
CA GLN A 328 -6.60 -11.52 -18.60
C GLN A 328 -7.91 -11.90 -19.29
N GLU A 329 -8.91 -11.05 -19.20
CA GLU A 329 -9.99 -11.08 -20.17
C GLU A 329 -9.32 -10.78 -21.52
N SER A 330 -9.37 -11.78 -22.41
CA SER A 330 -8.84 -11.71 -23.75
C SER A 330 -9.31 -10.40 -24.39
N SER A 331 -8.34 -9.58 -24.79
CA SER A 331 -8.57 -8.37 -25.56
C SER A 331 -9.09 -8.76 -26.95
N GLU A 332 -10.38 -8.91 -27.08
CA GLU A 332 -11.04 -8.73 -28.36
C GLU A 332 -11.36 -7.25 -28.51
N THR A 333 -10.67 -6.68 -29.45
CA THR A 333 -10.91 -5.33 -29.98
C THR A 333 -12.36 -5.22 -30.42
N GLN A 334 -13.18 -4.54 -29.66
CA GLN A 334 -14.42 -3.95 -30.20
C GLN A 334 -14.61 -2.56 -29.59
N ASN A 335 -14.50 -1.57 -30.48
CA ASN A 335 -15.16 -0.29 -30.34
C ASN A 335 -16.65 -0.53 -30.06
N GLY A 336 -17.10 -0.17 -28.88
CA GLY A 336 -18.48 -0.29 -28.51
C GLY A 336 -18.68 0.15 -27.08
N SER A 337 -19.21 1.33 -26.91
CA SER A 337 -19.79 1.79 -25.67
C SER A 337 -20.70 0.71 -25.08
N ALA A 338 -20.26 0.02 -24.04
CA ALA A 338 -21.13 -0.82 -23.22
C ALA A 338 -20.91 -0.45 -21.75
N GLN A 339 -21.87 0.25 -21.25
CA GLN A 339 -22.16 0.42 -19.85
C GLN A 339 -22.24 -0.97 -19.17
N ALA A 340 -21.27 -1.29 -18.33
CA ALA A 340 -21.45 -2.34 -17.33
C ALA A 340 -22.07 -1.68 -16.09
N ASN A 341 -23.39 -1.63 -16.05
CA ASN A 341 -24.20 -1.29 -14.89
C ASN A 341 -24.08 -2.42 -13.84
N GLY A 342 -23.11 -2.30 -12.96
CA GLY A 342 -23.25 -2.76 -11.60
C GLY A 342 -23.54 -1.52 -10.78
N GLU A 343 -24.79 -1.15 -10.60
CA GLU A 343 -25.22 -0.01 -9.79
C GLU A 343 -24.73 -0.26 -8.35
N VAL A 344 -23.66 0.43 -7.97
CA VAL A 344 -23.39 0.69 -6.55
C VAL A 344 -24.56 1.54 -6.08
N ALA A 345 -25.35 1.05 -5.11
CA ALA A 345 -26.46 1.80 -4.55
C ALA A 345 -26.01 3.21 -4.20
N ASP A 346 -26.77 4.20 -4.63
CA ASP A 346 -26.47 5.61 -4.33
C ASP A 346 -26.61 5.84 -2.81
N ILE A 347 -25.92 6.85 -2.30
CA ILE A 347 -25.94 7.23 -0.89
C ILE A 347 -26.59 8.61 -0.72
N PHE A 348 -26.93 8.99 0.51
CA PHE A 348 -27.67 10.21 0.85
C PHE A 348 -29.09 10.26 0.26
N GLU A 349 -29.88 9.23 0.48
CA GLU A 349 -31.26 9.21 0.03
C GLU A 349 -32.21 9.86 1.05
N SER A 350 -32.82 10.96 0.67
CA SER A 350 -33.86 11.67 1.45
C SER A 350 -34.74 12.51 0.52
N GLN A 351 -35.99 12.66 0.88
CA GLN A 351 -36.96 13.54 0.16
C GLN A 351 -36.59 15.03 0.27
N ASN A 352 -35.85 15.41 1.30
CA ASN A 352 -35.42 16.78 1.56
C ASN A 352 -34.01 17.09 0.99
N LEU A 353 -33.44 16.16 0.23
CA LEU A 353 -32.12 16.26 -0.33
C LEU A 353 -32.19 16.23 -1.86
N VAL A 354 -31.63 17.25 -2.51
CA VAL A 354 -31.67 17.40 -3.96
C VAL A 354 -30.45 16.76 -4.61
N ASN A 355 -30.67 15.82 -5.52
CA ASN A 355 -29.59 15.29 -6.36
C ASN A 355 -29.29 16.30 -7.46
N LEU A 356 -28.08 16.86 -7.44
CA LEU A 356 -27.64 17.88 -8.40
C LEU A 356 -26.92 17.25 -9.56
N SER A 357 -27.31 17.65 -10.78
CA SER A 357 -26.53 17.40 -11.99
C SER A 357 -25.40 18.43 -12.14
N ARG A 358 -24.49 18.20 -13.08
CA ARG A 358 -23.47 19.18 -13.44
C ARG A 358 -24.05 20.55 -13.77
N ALA A 359 -25.09 20.61 -14.59
CA ALA A 359 -25.79 21.85 -14.90
C ALA A 359 -26.39 22.51 -13.65
N GLY A 360 -26.88 21.71 -12.70
CA GLY A 360 -27.37 22.20 -11.41
C GLY A 360 -26.28 22.90 -10.59
N ILE A 361 -25.08 22.31 -10.55
CA ILE A 361 -23.91 22.95 -9.89
C ILE A 361 -23.46 24.20 -10.64
N GLU A 362 -23.37 24.17 -11.98
CA GLU A 362 -23.01 25.33 -12.78
C GLU A 362 -23.98 26.51 -12.55
N ASN A 363 -25.26 26.23 -12.37
CA ASN A 363 -26.25 27.27 -12.00
C ASN A 363 -26.03 27.81 -10.56
N LEU A 364 -25.60 26.95 -9.64
CA LEU A 364 -25.25 27.40 -8.27
C LEU A 364 -23.99 28.27 -8.24
N LEU A 365 -23.07 28.11 -9.17
CA LEU A 365 -21.89 28.97 -9.29
C LEU A 365 -22.25 30.38 -9.80
N LYS A 366 -23.37 30.53 -10.52
CA LYS A 366 -23.90 31.81 -10.97
C LYS A 366 -24.78 32.42 -9.90
N LEU A 367 -24.43 33.61 -9.42
CA LEU A 367 -25.19 34.32 -8.38
C LEU A 367 -26.61 34.66 -8.81
N GLU A 368 -26.81 35.00 -10.08
CA GLU A 368 -28.07 35.42 -10.68
C GLU A 368 -29.16 34.34 -10.59
N ASP A 369 -28.76 33.07 -10.65
CA ASP A 369 -29.64 31.92 -10.65
C ASP A 369 -29.98 31.41 -9.23
N ARG A 370 -29.32 31.94 -8.20
CA ARG A 370 -29.38 31.46 -6.83
C ARG A 370 -30.33 32.34 -5.96
N LYS A 371 -31.52 31.82 -5.71
CA LYS A 371 -32.54 32.48 -4.86
C LYS A 371 -32.35 32.17 -3.37
N ASP A 372 -31.95 30.96 -3.05
CA ASP A 372 -31.78 30.42 -1.70
C ASP A 372 -30.32 30.03 -1.47
N PRO A 373 -29.78 30.05 -0.23
CA PRO A 373 -28.50 29.46 0.09
C PRO A 373 -28.56 27.92 -0.02
N TRP A 374 -27.49 27.31 -0.46
CA TRP A 374 -27.38 25.86 -0.62
C TRP A 374 -26.18 25.32 0.15
N ILE A 375 -26.37 24.18 0.83
CA ILE A 375 -25.28 23.33 1.29
C ILE A 375 -25.24 22.06 0.42
N VAL A 376 -24.08 21.75 -0.13
CA VAL A 376 -23.91 20.66 -1.10
C VAL A 376 -22.75 19.77 -0.67
N VAL A 377 -22.98 18.46 -0.59
CA VAL A 377 -21.92 17.48 -0.43
C VAL A 377 -21.44 16.99 -1.80
N LEU A 378 -20.15 17.10 -2.04
CA LEU A 378 -19.45 16.46 -3.14
C LEU A 378 -19.00 15.08 -2.66
N TYR A 379 -19.52 14.02 -3.26
CA TYR A 379 -19.33 12.66 -2.76
C TYR A 379 -19.01 11.66 -3.86
N ALA A 380 -18.57 10.49 -3.42
CA ALA A 380 -18.50 9.29 -4.23
C ALA A 380 -19.18 8.13 -3.47
N PRO A 381 -20.02 7.30 -4.10
CA PRO A 381 -20.74 6.21 -3.42
C PRO A 381 -19.82 5.20 -2.73
N TRP A 382 -18.65 4.98 -3.29
CA TRP A 382 -17.61 4.09 -2.76
C TRP A 382 -16.79 4.71 -1.60
N CYS A 383 -16.95 6.00 -1.31
CA CYS A 383 -16.20 6.70 -0.28
C CYS A 383 -16.73 6.39 1.12
N GLN A 384 -15.96 5.70 1.93
CA GLN A 384 -16.37 5.31 3.30
C GLN A 384 -16.64 6.50 4.23
N PHE A 385 -15.93 7.62 4.07
CA PHE A 385 -16.20 8.83 4.83
C PHE A 385 -17.53 9.48 4.42
N CYS A 386 -17.91 9.34 3.14
CA CYS A 386 -19.21 9.75 2.67
C CYS A 386 -20.31 8.86 3.28
N GLN A 387 -20.11 7.55 3.26
CA GLN A 387 -21.02 6.58 3.88
C GLN A 387 -21.14 6.80 5.40
N ALA A 388 -20.02 7.05 6.08
CA ALA A 388 -20.02 7.28 7.53
C ALA A 388 -20.78 8.55 7.96
N MET A 389 -20.84 9.58 7.10
CA MET A 389 -21.58 10.81 7.39
C MET A 389 -22.99 10.83 6.82
N GLU A 390 -23.41 9.79 6.10
CA GLU A 390 -24.71 9.74 5.41
C GLU A 390 -25.86 10.06 6.34
N GLY A 391 -25.97 9.36 7.48
CA GLY A 391 -27.01 9.58 8.47
C GLY A 391 -27.07 11.02 8.98
N SER A 392 -25.91 11.60 9.30
CA SER A 392 -25.81 12.99 9.76
C SER A 392 -26.21 14.00 8.68
N TYR A 393 -25.86 13.73 7.42
CA TYR A 393 -26.19 14.65 6.33
C TYR A 393 -27.67 14.57 5.93
N VAL A 394 -28.26 13.39 5.98
CA VAL A 394 -29.71 13.19 5.78
C VAL A 394 -30.50 13.90 6.90
N GLU A 395 -30.11 13.71 8.17
CA GLU A 395 -30.73 14.41 9.31
C GLU A 395 -30.57 15.93 9.20
N LEU A 396 -29.42 16.43 8.70
CA LEU A 396 -29.26 17.86 8.42
C LEU A 396 -30.28 18.36 7.39
N ALA A 397 -30.52 17.60 6.31
CA ALA A 397 -31.50 17.94 5.30
C ALA A 397 -32.92 18.04 5.89
N ASP A 398 -33.27 17.11 6.77
CA ASP A 398 -34.56 17.10 7.45
C ASP A 398 -34.71 18.30 8.42
N LYS A 399 -33.67 18.63 9.19
CA LYS A 399 -33.63 19.80 10.08
C LYS A 399 -33.68 21.15 9.35
N LEU A 400 -33.15 21.19 8.13
CA LEU A 400 -33.17 22.39 7.29
C LEU A 400 -34.41 22.51 6.41
N ALA A 401 -35.25 21.49 6.36
CA ALA A 401 -36.50 21.52 5.62
C ALA A 401 -37.39 22.72 6.09
N GLY A 402 -37.80 23.56 5.15
CA GLY A 402 -38.59 24.76 5.45
C GLY A 402 -37.81 25.97 6.03
N SER A 403 -36.50 25.85 6.27
CA SER A 403 -35.65 26.93 6.81
C SER A 403 -35.21 27.96 5.78
N GLY A 404 -35.54 27.77 4.50
CA GLY A 404 -35.04 28.58 3.38
C GLY A 404 -33.63 28.22 2.91
N VAL A 405 -33.01 27.19 3.47
CA VAL A 405 -31.73 26.62 3.00
C VAL A 405 -32.02 25.34 2.25
N LYS A 406 -31.43 25.18 1.08
CA LYS A 406 -31.50 23.93 0.29
C LYS A 406 -30.34 23.03 0.57
N VAL A 407 -30.60 21.73 0.64
CA VAL A 407 -29.56 20.72 0.85
C VAL A 407 -29.44 19.89 -0.41
N GLY A 408 -28.22 19.77 -0.93
CA GLY A 408 -27.93 19.06 -2.17
C GLY A 408 -26.82 18.03 -2.03
N LYS A 409 -26.83 17.05 -2.93
CA LYS A 409 -25.72 16.12 -3.14
C LYS A 409 -25.27 16.19 -4.60
N PHE A 410 -23.98 16.07 -4.82
CA PHE A 410 -23.40 16.00 -6.16
C PHE A 410 -22.37 14.85 -6.22
N ARG A 411 -22.66 13.86 -7.04
CA ARG A 411 -21.73 12.77 -7.28
C ARG A 411 -20.57 13.29 -8.12
N ALA A 412 -19.39 13.39 -7.50
CA ALA A 412 -18.22 14.07 -8.06
C ALA A 412 -17.09 13.10 -8.42
N ASP A 413 -17.38 11.79 -8.57
CA ASP A 413 -16.49 10.77 -9.09
C ASP A 413 -16.69 10.54 -10.61
N GLY A 414 -15.96 9.59 -11.18
CA GLY A 414 -16.06 9.25 -12.60
C GLY A 414 -15.84 10.46 -13.50
N ASP A 415 -16.72 10.65 -14.47
CA ASP A 415 -16.67 11.73 -15.47
C ASP A 415 -16.78 13.13 -14.87
N GLN A 416 -17.36 13.25 -13.68
CA GLN A 416 -17.55 14.55 -13.02
C GLN A 416 -16.31 14.99 -12.22
N LYS A 417 -15.33 14.11 -12.01
CA LYS A 417 -14.16 14.38 -11.16
C LYS A 417 -13.30 15.54 -11.68
N ALA A 418 -13.08 15.61 -12.99
CA ALA A 418 -12.32 16.69 -13.61
C ALA A 418 -12.98 18.04 -13.40
N PHE A 419 -14.29 18.13 -13.63
CA PHE A 419 -15.09 19.31 -13.39
C PHE A 419 -15.10 19.73 -11.91
N ALA A 420 -15.29 18.77 -11.00
CA ALA A 420 -15.31 19.07 -9.57
C ALA A 420 -13.95 19.56 -9.07
N LYS A 421 -12.84 19.09 -9.61
CA LYS A 421 -11.50 19.58 -9.30
C LYS A 421 -11.26 21.00 -9.79
N SER A 422 -11.62 21.32 -11.04
CA SER A 422 -11.36 22.64 -11.63
C SER A 422 -12.28 23.73 -11.07
N GLU A 423 -13.58 23.46 -10.98
CA GLU A 423 -14.59 24.48 -10.66
C GLU A 423 -14.96 24.54 -9.17
N LEU A 424 -14.88 23.39 -8.47
CA LEU A 424 -15.33 23.27 -7.08
C LEU A 424 -14.18 23.04 -6.10
N GLN A 425 -12.93 23.07 -6.58
CA GLN A 425 -11.72 22.85 -5.77
C GLN A 425 -11.80 21.55 -4.95
N LEU A 426 -12.30 20.46 -5.57
CA LEU A 426 -12.37 19.16 -4.94
C LEU A 426 -10.98 18.59 -4.69
N GLU A 427 -10.59 18.43 -3.44
CA GLU A 427 -9.32 17.83 -3.01
C GLU A 427 -9.51 16.39 -2.53
N SER A 428 -10.59 16.15 -1.78
CA SER A 428 -10.90 14.85 -1.18
C SER A 428 -12.39 14.64 -1.01
N PHE A 429 -12.81 13.39 -0.82
CA PHE A 429 -14.19 13.04 -0.49
C PHE A 429 -14.37 12.76 1.02
N PRO A 430 -15.50 13.18 1.61
CA PRO A 430 -16.44 14.16 1.12
C PRO A 430 -15.91 15.60 1.24
N THR A 431 -16.23 16.46 0.28
CA THR A 431 -16.10 17.91 0.40
C THR A 431 -17.50 18.52 0.53
N ILE A 432 -17.70 19.39 1.51
CA ILE A 432 -18.97 20.06 1.75
C ILE A 432 -18.81 21.55 1.43
N LEU A 433 -19.65 22.06 0.56
CA LEU A 433 -19.66 23.44 0.10
C LEU A 433 -20.96 24.13 0.49
N LEU A 434 -20.86 25.32 1.07
CA LEU A 434 -21.97 26.22 1.24
C LEU A 434 -21.95 27.29 0.13
N PHE A 435 -23.04 27.44 -0.58
CA PHE A 435 -23.27 28.49 -1.58
C PHE A 435 -24.17 29.56 -0.93
N PRO A 436 -23.61 30.66 -0.42
CA PRO A 436 -24.41 31.71 0.22
C PRO A 436 -25.26 32.44 -0.80
N LYS A 437 -26.38 33.01 -0.33
CA LYS A 437 -27.30 33.76 -1.21
C LYS A 437 -26.66 34.99 -1.86
N HIS A 438 -25.69 35.61 -1.19
CA HIS A 438 -25.13 36.93 -1.56
C HIS A 438 -23.65 36.88 -2.02
N SER A 439 -23.08 35.70 -2.19
CA SER A 439 -21.69 35.53 -2.64
C SER A 439 -21.59 34.53 -3.78
N SER A 440 -20.86 34.85 -4.83
CA SER A 440 -20.57 33.95 -5.94
C SER A 440 -19.62 32.81 -5.54
N GLN A 441 -18.77 33.05 -4.54
CA GLN A 441 -17.79 32.08 -4.09
C GLN A 441 -18.41 31.07 -3.11
N PRO A 442 -18.32 29.76 -3.36
CA PRO A 442 -18.69 28.75 -2.39
C PRO A 442 -17.72 28.74 -1.20
N ILE A 443 -18.25 28.46 -0.02
CA ILE A 443 -17.47 28.38 1.22
C ILE A 443 -17.30 26.90 1.57
N LYS A 444 -16.06 26.43 1.61
CA LYS A 444 -15.75 25.04 1.98
C LYS A 444 -15.89 24.87 3.50
N TYR A 445 -16.57 23.81 3.91
CA TYR A 445 -16.67 23.43 5.32
C TYR A 445 -15.27 23.01 5.84
N PRO A 446 -14.73 23.70 6.86
CA PRO A 446 -13.32 23.54 7.23
C PRO A 446 -13.06 22.42 8.25
N SER A 447 -14.11 21.85 8.89
CA SER A 447 -13.96 20.94 10.01
C SER A 447 -14.03 19.47 9.57
N GLU A 448 -13.30 18.60 10.28
CA GLU A 448 -13.45 17.16 10.14
C GLU A 448 -14.66 16.57 10.87
N LYS A 449 -15.25 17.34 11.81
CA LYS A 449 -16.48 16.95 12.51
C LYS A 449 -17.68 17.13 11.58
N ARG A 450 -18.32 16.02 11.22
CA ARG A 450 -19.43 15.97 10.27
C ARG A 450 -20.74 15.52 10.92
N ASP A 451 -20.86 15.77 12.24
CA ASP A 451 -22.12 15.60 12.97
C ASP A 451 -23.11 16.70 12.61
N VAL A 452 -24.39 16.42 12.84
CA VAL A 452 -25.50 17.31 12.48
C VAL A 452 -25.38 18.70 13.10
N ASP A 453 -24.96 18.78 14.37
CA ASP A 453 -24.91 20.05 15.10
C ASP A 453 -23.78 20.95 14.58
N SER A 454 -22.64 20.36 14.25
CA SER A 454 -21.49 21.06 13.64
C SER A 454 -21.84 21.61 12.25
N LEU A 455 -22.50 20.80 11.41
CA LEU A 455 -22.97 21.21 10.08
C LEU A 455 -24.06 22.28 10.16
N LEU A 456 -25.01 22.12 11.07
CA LEU A 456 -26.10 23.07 11.29
C LEU A 456 -25.58 24.44 11.79
N THR A 457 -24.59 24.42 12.68
CA THR A 457 -23.91 25.62 13.16
C THR A 457 -23.22 26.38 12.03
N PHE A 458 -22.49 25.66 11.17
CA PHE A 458 -21.84 26.22 10.00
C PHE A 458 -22.83 26.90 9.05
N VAL A 459 -23.92 26.19 8.72
CA VAL A 459 -24.98 26.75 7.86
C VAL A 459 -25.62 27.99 8.47
N LYS A 460 -25.94 27.95 9.77
CA LYS A 460 -26.58 29.08 10.45
C LYS A 460 -25.71 30.33 10.54
N ALA A 461 -24.39 30.13 10.63
CA ALA A 461 -23.44 31.23 10.72
C ALA A 461 -23.21 31.95 9.38
N LEU A 462 -23.46 31.29 8.24
CA LEU A 462 -23.01 31.76 6.92
C LEU A 462 -24.13 31.85 5.85
N ARG A 463 -25.37 31.51 6.20
CA ARG A 463 -26.50 31.55 5.28
C ARG A 463 -26.96 32.96 4.92
#